data_adf1c3f549cdab619466aa21d989b4bf
#
_entry.id   adf1c3f549cdab619466aa21d989b4bf
#
_cell.length_a   1.000
_cell.length_b   1.000
_cell.length_c   1.000
_cell.angle_alpha   90.00
_cell.angle_beta   90.00
_cell.angle_gamma   90.00
#
_symmetry.space_group_name_H-M   'P 1'
#
loop_
_entity.id
_entity.type
_entity.pdbx_description
1 polymer ?
#
loop_
_entity_poly.entity_id
_entity_poly.type
_entity_poly.pdbx_seq_one_letter_code
_entity_poly.pdbx_strand_id
1 'polypeptide(L)'
;MGVLVSVEGLDGAGKRTLITDLVAALEQRGLRVQTLAFPRYGRSVHADLAAEALRGAHGDLAGSVNAMATLFALDRAGAADDLAKLLADNDLVVLDRYVASNAAYNAARLGQSADGEIVRWVGELEFGRFALPVPRVQLLLDVAVEVAAERARRRGELDATRELDAYERDGGLQERTAAVYRDLARRDWYGTWWVFRPGEQGPGPRSGEMNVLAERLAALVAN
;
A
#
# COMPACT_ATOMS: atom_id res chain seq x y z
N MET A 1 -15.97 -12.12 -11.03
CA MET A 1 -15.59 -11.13 -10.00
C MET A 1 -14.22 -10.63 -10.36
N GLY A 2 -14.03 -9.32 -10.37
CA GLY A 2 -12.77 -8.70 -10.77
C GLY A 2 -11.58 -9.15 -9.92
N VAL A 3 -10.38 -9.00 -10.46
CA VAL A 3 -9.12 -9.34 -9.77
C VAL A 3 -8.69 -8.17 -8.89
N LEU A 4 -8.44 -8.43 -7.61
CA LEU A 4 -7.90 -7.46 -6.66
C LEU A 4 -6.37 -7.51 -6.65
N VAL A 5 -5.74 -6.37 -6.85
CA VAL A 5 -4.28 -6.18 -6.78
C VAL A 5 -3.97 -5.05 -5.81
N SER A 6 -3.03 -5.23 -4.90
CA SER A 6 -2.50 -4.13 -4.09
C SER A 6 -1.09 -3.74 -4.53
N VAL A 7 -0.79 -2.46 -4.49
CA VAL A 7 0.56 -1.90 -4.72
C VAL A 7 1.10 -1.39 -3.40
N GLU A 8 2.19 -2.00 -2.96
CA GLU A 8 2.82 -1.78 -1.67
C GLU A 8 4.22 -1.18 -1.82
N GLY A 9 4.74 -0.59 -0.77
CA GLY A 9 6.09 -0.02 -0.74
C GLY A 9 6.15 1.27 0.09
N LEU A 10 7.35 1.79 0.28
CA LEU A 10 7.63 2.98 1.09
C LEU A 10 6.96 4.24 0.56
N ASP A 11 6.85 5.27 1.41
CA ASP A 11 6.52 6.62 0.97
C ASP A 11 7.64 7.15 0.08
N GLY A 12 7.28 7.84 -1.02
CA GLY A 12 8.25 8.25 -2.03
C GLY A 12 8.72 7.16 -3.00
N ALA A 13 8.34 5.89 -2.84
CA ALA A 13 8.76 4.82 -3.75
C ALA A 13 8.30 5.03 -5.21
N GLY A 14 7.20 5.79 -5.43
CA GLY A 14 6.67 6.04 -6.79
C GLY A 14 5.43 5.21 -7.12
N LYS A 15 4.72 4.68 -6.12
CA LYS A 15 3.52 3.87 -6.30
C LYS A 15 2.46 4.53 -7.19
N ARG A 16 2.18 5.82 -6.95
CA ARG A 16 1.18 6.55 -7.75
C ARG A 16 1.54 6.58 -9.24
N THR A 17 2.81 6.83 -9.58
CA THR A 17 3.28 6.80 -10.97
C THR A 17 3.12 5.40 -11.56
N LEU A 18 3.59 4.37 -10.84
CA LEU A 18 3.43 2.99 -11.25
C LEU A 18 1.95 2.63 -11.52
N ILE A 19 1.06 3.00 -10.61
CA ILE A 19 -0.39 2.71 -10.76
C ILE A 19 -0.96 3.44 -11.98
N THR A 20 -0.64 4.72 -12.17
CA THR A 20 -1.12 5.49 -13.33
C THR A 20 -0.70 4.85 -14.64
N ASP A 21 0.58 4.49 -14.77
CA ASP A 21 1.13 3.87 -15.99
C ASP A 21 0.55 2.46 -16.21
N LEU A 22 0.39 1.71 -15.11
CA LEU A 22 -0.18 0.36 -15.14
C LEU A 22 -1.65 0.36 -15.59
N VAL A 23 -2.46 1.27 -15.04
CA VAL A 23 -3.87 1.43 -15.42
C VAL A 23 -3.96 1.74 -16.91
N ALA A 24 -3.20 2.73 -17.40
CA ALA A 24 -3.18 3.07 -18.82
C ALA A 24 -2.80 1.88 -19.71
N ALA A 25 -1.80 1.08 -19.31
CA ALA A 25 -1.37 -0.10 -20.05
C ALA A 25 -2.41 -1.23 -20.04
N LEU A 26 -3.19 -1.38 -18.97
CA LEU A 26 -4.26 -2.36 -18.86
C LEU A 26 -5.52 -1.93 -19.66
N GLU A 27 -5.88 -0.65 -19.59
CA GLU A 27 -7.00 -0.09 -20.37
C GLU A 27 -6.74 -0.16 -21.88
N GLN A 28 -5.50 0.05 -22.32
CA GLN A 28 -5.10 -0.17 -23.73
C GLN A 28 -5.30 -1.62 -24.18
N ARG A 29 -5.38 -2.57 -23.26
CA ARG A 29 -5.70 -3.98 -23.52
C ARG A 29 -7.20 -4.29 -23.44
N GLY A 30 -8.04 -3.26 -23.28
CA GLY A 30 -9.50 -3.37 -23.22
C GLY A 30 -10.05 -3.80 -21.86
N LEU A 31 -9.25 -3.79 -20.80
CA LEU A 31 -9.69 -4.14 -19.46
C LEU A 31 -10.31 -2.92 -18.76
N ARG A 32 -11.40 -3.15 -18.01
CA ARG A 32 -11.99 -2.15 -17.12
C ARG A 32 -11.23 -2.17 -15.81
N VAL A 33 -10.51 -1.09 -15.52
CA VAL A 33 -9.66 -0.98 -14.33
C VAL A 33 -10.16 0.17 -13.45
N GLN A 34 -10.28 -0.08 -12.15
CA GLN A 34 -10.54 0.95 -11.16
C GLN A 34 -9.47 0.98 -10.09
N THR A 35 -9.29 2.15 -9.48
CA THR A 35 -8.30 2.33 -8.41
C THR A 35 -8.96 2.83 -7.14
N LEU A 36 -8.42 2.39 -6.00
CA LEU A 36 -8.76 2.94 -4.69
C LEU A 36 -7.46 3.08 -3.88
N ALA A 37 -7.33 4.16 -3.13
CA ALA A 37 -6.18 4.39 -2.28
C ALA A 37 -6.55 4.34 -0.81
N PHE A 38 -5.65 3.80 0.00
CA PHE A 38 -5.73 3.85 1.45
C PHE A 38 -4.47 4.53 2.03
N PRO A 39 -4.61 5.33 3.09
CA PRO A 39 -5.86 5.68 3.81
C PRO A 39 -6.75 6.65 2.99
N ARG A 40 -8.06 6.58 3.20
CA ARG A 40 -9.05 7.40 2.50
C ARG A 40 -9.24 8.76 3.18
N TYR A 41 -8.18 9.56 3.22
CA TYR A 41 -8.22 10.89 3.80
C TYR A 41 -9.32 11.77 3.18
N GLY A 42 -10.03 12.52 4.03
CA GLY A 42 -11.17 13.34 3.63
C GLY A 42 -12.46 12.58 3.31
N ARG A 43 -12.44 11.24 3.46
CA ARG A 43 -13.62 10.38 3.22
C ARG A 43 -13.93 9.46 4.40
N SER A 44 -12.95 9.20 5.24
CA SER A 44 -13.05 8.30 6.38
C SER A 44 -12.59 9.02 7.62
N VAL A 45 -13.48 9.15 8.60
CA VAL A 45 -13.14 9.74 9.89
C VAL A 45 -11.99 8.98 10.57
N HIS A 46 -11.87 7.67 10.37
CA HIS A 46 -10.79 6.88 10.94
C HIS A 46 -9.44 7.24 10.30
N ALA A 47 -9.41 7.42 8.98
CA ALA A 47 -8.21 7.87 8.27
C ALA A 47 -7.82 9.30 8.69
N ASP A 48 -8.81 10.19 8.82
CA ASP A 48 -8.57 11.59 9.20
C ASP A 48 -8.02 11.70 10.63
N LEU A 49 -8.57 10.96 11.59
CA LEU A 49 -8.05 10.87 12.96
C LEU A 49 -6.62 10.34 12.99
N ALA A 50 -6.31 9.32 12.18
CA ALA A 50 -4.96 8.79 12.07
C ALA A 50 -3.99 9.84 11.50
N ALA A 51 -4.39 10.58 10.46
CA ALA A 51 -3.59 11.65 9.89
C ALA A 51 -3.35 12.82 10.87
N GLU A 52 -4.37 13.20 11.63
CA GLU A 52 -4.27 14.23 12.65
C GLU A 52 -3.33 13.80 13.79
N ALA A 53 -3.41 12.54 14.24
CA ALA A 53 -2.52 11.98 15.23
C ALA A 53 -1.05 11.99 14.76
N LEU A 54 -0.78 11.60 13.51
CA LEU A 54 0.57 11.63 12.92
C LEU A 54 1.15 13.06 12.80
N ARG A 55 0.29 14.08 12.82
CA ARG A 55 0.68 15.51 12.89
C ARG A 55 0.77 16.05 14.30
N GLY A 56 0.57 15.20 15.32
CA GLY A 56 0.73 15.56 16.73
C GLY A 56 -0.56 15.93 17.45
N ALA A 57 -1.74 15.74 16.83
CA ALA A 57 -3.03 15.88 17.49
C ALA A 57 -3.39 14.61 18.30
N HIS A 58 -4.44 14.72 19.14
CA HIS A 58 -5.04 13.60 19.88
C HIS A 58 -4.11 12.92 20.92
N GLY A 59 -3.19 13.70 21.52
CA GLY A 59 -2.39 13.26 22.66
C GLY A 59 -1.45 12.09 22.31
N ASP A 60 -1.61 10.95 22.98
CA ASP A 60 -0.79 9.76 22.82
C ASP A 60 -1.24 8.79 21.73
N LEU A 61 -2.27 9.14 20.96
CA LEU A 61 -2.87 8.25 19.95
C LEU A 61 -1.83 7.75 18.94
N ALA A 62 -0.99 8.64 18.40
CA ALA A 62 0.08 8.25 17.47
C ALA A 62 1.12 7.32 18.12
N GLY A 63 1.33 7.42 19.43
CA GLY A 63 2.23 6.56 20.20
C GLY A 63 1.76 5.11 20.28
N SER A 64 0.44 4.89 20.30
CA SER A 64 -0.15 3.55 20.39
C SER A 64 -0.15 2.86 19.03
N VAL A 65 0.70 1.84 18.87
CA VAL A 65 0.79 1.06 17.63
C VAL A 65 -0.54 0.39 17.29
N ASN A 66 -1.16 -0.25 18.29
CA ASN A 66 -2.43 -0.96 18.07
C ASN A 66 -3.59 0.00 17.77
N ALA A 67 -3.63 1.18 18.40
CA ALA A 67 -4.66 2.18 18.11
C ALA A 67 -4.55 2.69 16.66
N MET A 68 -3.35 3.04 16.23
CA MET A 68 -3.10 3.46 14.84
C MET A 68 -3.43 2.34 13.84
N ALA A 69 -2.99 1.12 14.11
CA ALA A 69 -3.31 -0.03 13.27
C ALA A 69 -4.83 -0.28 13.18
N THR A 70 -5.54 -0.11 14.29
CA THR A 70 -7.02 -0.23 14.33
C THR A 70 -7.69 0.85 13.50
N LEU A 71 -7.26 2.11 13.60
CA LEU A 71 -7.82 3.20 12.78
C LEU A 71 -7.68 2.92 11.28
N PHE A 72 -6.51 2.51 10.84
CA PHE A 72 -6.29 2.14 9.44
C PHE A 72 -7.08 0.90 9.01
N ALA A 73 -7.27 -0.07 9.90
CA ALA A 73 -8.09 -1.25 9.64
C ALA A 73 -9.58 -0.89 9.51
N LEU A 74 -10.09 0.00 10.39
CA LEU A 74 -11.48 0.50 10.35
C LEU A 74 -11.74 1.35 9.10
N ASP A 75 -10.76 2.11 8.61
CA ASP A 75 -10.86 2.80 7.33
C ASP A 75 -11.11 1.82 6.19
N ARG A 76 -10.35 0.73 6.12
CA ARG A 76 -10.55 -0.32 5.10
C ARG A 76 -11.86 -1.07 5.27
N ALA A 77 -12.23 -1.40 6.51
CA ALA A 77 -13.52 -2.03 6.81
C ALA A 77 -14.71 -1.16 6.34
N GLY A 78 -14.63 0.16 6.57
CA GLY A 78 -15.63 1.10 6.08
C GLY A 78 -15.66 1.28 4.55
N ALA A 79 -14.72 0.68 3.82
CA ALA A 79 -14.70 0.64 2.35
C ALA A 79 -15.16 -0.71 1.78
N ALA A 80 -15.51 -1.69 2.60
CA ALA A 80 -15.77 -3.06 2.16
C ALA A 80 -16.86 -3.15 1.08
N ASP A 81 -17.97 -2.45 1.27
CA ASP A 81 -19.08 -2.43 0.30
C ASP A 81 -18.70 -1.74 -1.01
N ASP A 82 -17.95 -0.64 -0.94
CA ASP A 82 -17.47 0.06 -2.13
C ASP A 82 -16.48 -0.83 -2.90
N LEU A 83 -15.59 -1.51 -2.19
CA LEU A 83 -14.63 -2.42 -2.78
C LEU A 83 -15.34 -3.63 -3.42
N ALA A 84 -16.37 -4.17 -2.79
CA ALA A 84 -17.18 -5.26 -3.36
C ALA A 84 -17.87 -4.83 -4.66
N LYS A 85 -18.43 -3.61 -4.72
CA LYS A 85 -19.02 -3.04 -5.95
C LYS A 85 -17.97 -2.86 -7.04
N LEU A 86 -16.81 -2.29 -6.70
CA LEU A 86 -15.71 -2.12 -7.67
C LEU A 86 -15.30 -3.46 -8.27
N LEU A 87 -15.18 -4.51 -7.45
CA LEU A 87 -14.83 -5.86 -7.90
C LEU A 87 -15.94 -6.54 -8.73
N ALA A 88 -17.20 -6.18 -8.51
CA ALA A 88 -18.31 -6.68 -9.32
C ALA A 88 -18.36 -6.03 -10.72
N ASP A 89 -18.04 -4.73 -10.79
CA ASP A 89 -18.24 -3.93 -11.99
C ASP A 89 -17.01 -3.85 -12.91
N ASN A 90 -15.84 -4.25 -12.41
CA ASN A 90 -14.58 -4.12 -13.15
C ASN A 90 -13.84 -5.44 -13.28
N ASP A 91 -12.96 -5.50 -14.26
CA ASP A 91 -12.12 -6.67 -14.53
C ASP A 91 -10.93 -6.71 -13.55
N LEU A 92 -10.47 -5.54 -13.11
CA LEU A 92 -9.35 -5.38 -12.20
C LEU A 92 -9.52 -4.16 -11.28
N VAL A 93 -9.23 -4.33 -10.01
CA VAL A 93 -9.17 -3.24 -9.01
C VAL A 93 -7.76 -3.16 -8.46
N VAL A 94 -7.12 -1.98 -8.60
CA VAL A 94 -5.76 -1.72 -8.14
C VAL A 94 -5.82 -0.80 -6.91
N LEU A 95 -5.28 -1.27 -5.79
CA LEU A 95 -5.22 -0.51 -4.55
C LEU A 95 -3.84 0.14 -4.38
N ASP A 96 -3.80 1.45 -4.10
CA ASP A 96 -2.60 2.10 -3.56
C ASP A 96 -2.58 1.91 -2.06
N ARG A 97 -1.73 1.00 -1.58
CA ARG A 97 -1.68 0.45 -0.23
C ARG A 97 -2.90 -0.38 0.15
N TYR A 98 -2.67 -1.35 1.00
CA TYR A 98 -3.72 -2.18 1.59
C TYR A 98 -3.29 -2.70 2.97
N VAL A 99 -3.76 -3.89 3.35
CA VAL A 99 -3.51 -4.50 4.67
C VAL A 99 -2.02 -4.71 4.94
N ALA A 100 -1.23 -5.04 3.93
CA ALA A 100 0.21 -5.22 4.08
C ALA A 100 0.95 -3.95 4.51
N SER A 101 0.47 -2.76 4.12
CA SER A 101 0.99 -1.49 4.65
C SER A 101 0.79 -1.39 6.16
N ASN A 102 -0.39 -1.76 6.66
CA ASN A 102 -0.68 -1.75 8.09
C ASN A 102 0.23 -2.73 8.86
N ALA A 103 0.40 -3.94 8.33
CA ALA A 103 1.28 -4.94 8.92
C ALA A 103 2.75 -4.47 8.94
N ALA A 104 3.27 -3.97 7.80
CA ALA A 104 4.67 -3.62 7.65
C ALA A 104 5.09 -2.44 8.53
N TYR A 105 4.34 -1.34 8.50
CA TYR A 105 4.65 -0.15 9.30
C TYR A 105 4.55 -0.41 10.79
N ASN A 106 3.53 -1.15 11.24
CA ASN A 106 3.37 -1.41 12.68
C ASN A 106 4.37 -2.47 13.19
N ALA A 107 4.74 -3.45 12.39
CA ALA A 107 5.84 -4.37 12.74
C ALA A 107 7.18 -3.60 12.86
N ALA A 108 7.47 -2.72 11.92
CA ALA A 108 8.66 -1.88 11.95
C ALA A 108 8.71 -0.96 13.19
N ARG A 109 7.57 -0.41 13.62
CA ARG A 109 7.46 0.41 14.85
C ARG A 109 7.76 -0.39 16.12
N LEU A 110 7.36 -1.66 16.16
CA LEU A 110 7.60 -2.57 17.29
C LEU A 110 8.94 -3.31 17.18
N GLY A 111 9.74 -3.09 16.15
CA GLY A 111 10.96 -3.85 15.90
C GLY A 111 10.70 -5.34 15.63
N GLN A 112 9.52 -5.67 15.13
CA GLN A 112 9.13 -7.04 14.77
C GLN A 112 9.39 -7.32 13.27
N SER A 113 9.57 -8.59 12.93
CA SER A 113 9.66 -9.09 11.56
C SER A 113 8.28 -9.51 11.02
N ALA A 114 8.24 -10.06 9.80
CA ALA A 114 7.00 -10.50 9.16
C ALA A 114 6.27 -11.67 9.86
N ASP A 115 6.94 -12.38 10.78
CA ASP A 115 6.33 -13.40 11.65
C ASP A 115 5.95 -12.86 13.04
N GLY A 116 6.07 -11.55 13.24
CA GLY A 116 5.73 -10.87 14.47
C GLY A 116 4.27 -10.97 14.87
N GLU A 117 4.01 -10.76 16.16
CA GLU A 117 2.65 -10.81 16.70
C GLU A 117 1.72 -9.78 16.04
N ILE A 118 2.20 -8.56 15.81
CA ILE A 118 1.40 -7.49 15.20
C ILE A 118 1.01 -7.84 13.76
N VAL A 119 1.88 -8.52 12.99
CA VAL A 119 1.60 -8.94 11.62
C VAL A 119 0.49 -9.98 11.59
N ARG A 120 0.54 -10.96 12.49
CA ARG A 120 -0.53 -11.95 12.65
C ARG A 120 -1.83 -11.29 13.06
N TRP A 121 -1.78 -10.43 14.08
CA TRP A 121 -2.96 -9.72 14.57
C TRP A 121 -3.62 -8.85 13.49
N VAL A 122 -2.85 -8.09 12.71
CA VAL A 122 -3.40 -7.30 11.59
C VAL A 122 -4.07 -8.21 10.56
N GLY A 123 -3.44 -9.32 10.18
CA GLY A 123 -4.04 -10.28 9.24
C GLY A 123 -5.33 -10.90 9.75
N GLU A 124 -5.37 -11.32 11.02
CA GLU A 124 -6.56 -11.88 11.67
C GLU A 124 -7.67 -10.84 11.84
N LEU A 125 -7.32 -9.58 12.13
CA LEU A 125 -8.29 -8.49 12.24
C LEU A 125 -8.93 -8.19 10.88
N GLU A 126 -8.11 -7.96 9.86
CA GLU A 126 -8.60 -7.41 8.61
C GLU A 126 -9.11 -8.48 7.65
N PHE A 127 -8.37 -9.56 7.43
CA PHE A 127 -8.83 -10.65 6.58
C PHE A 127 -9.76 -11.63 7.33
N GLY A 128 -9.55 -11.82 8.63
CA GLY A 128 -10.37 -12.72 9.44
C GLY A 128 -11.67 -12.06 9.92
N ARG A 129 -11.58 -11.09 10.84
CA ARG A 129 -12.77 -10.51 11.50
C ARG A 129 -13.57 -9.57 10.61
N PHE A 130 -12.88 -8.71 9.83
CA PHE A 130 -13.53 -7.79 8.91
C PHE A 130 -13.84 -8.44 7.55
N ALA A 131 -13.34 -9.65 7.31
CA ALA A 131 -13.55 -10.42 6.10
C ALA A 131 -13.21 -9.61 4.81
N LEU A 132 -12.20 -8.75 4.89
CA LEU A 132 -11.75 -8.00 3.72
C LEU A 132 -11.22 -8.95 2.64
N PRO A 133 -11.44 -8.65 1.35
CA PRO A 133 -10.97 -9.53 0.28
C PRO A 133 -9.43 -9.58 0.24
N VAL A 134 -8.90 -10.79 0.13
CA VAL A 134 -7.46 -11.01 -0.02
C VAL A 134 -7.03 -10.66 -1.45
N PRO A 135 -5.99 -9.85 -1.67
CA PRO A 135 -5.49 -9.56 -3.01
C PRO A 135 -5.00 -10.82 -3.72
N ARG A 136 -5.33 -10.96 -4.99
CA ARG A 136 -4.79 -12.03 -5.84
C ARG A 136 -3.29 -11.88 -6.02
N VAL A 137 -2.83 -10.62 -6.14
CA VAL A 137 -1.41 -10.25 -6.22
C VAL A 137 -1.16 -9.01 -5.36
N GLN A 138 -0.08 -9.03 -4.63
CA GLN A 138 0.49 -7.88 -3.94
C GLN A 138 1.78 -7.48 -4.64
N LEU A 139 1.81 -6.30 -5.22
CA LEU A 139 2.95 -5.78 -5.98
C LEU A 139 3.80 -4.89 -5.07
N LEU A 140 4.97 -5.38 -4.66
CA LEU A 140 5.93 -4.59 -3.90
C LEU A 140 6.80 -3.76 -4.84
N LEU A 141 6.69 -2.43 -4.73
CA LEU A 141 7.63 -1.49 -5.34
C LEU A 141 8.83 -1.33 -4.38
N ASP A 142 9.85 -2.16 -4.60
CA ASP A 142 11.05 -2.23 -3.77
C ASP A 142 12.12 -1.27 -4.28
N VAL A 143 12.13 -0.07 -3.71
CA VAL A 143 13.08 1.02 -4.04
C VAL A 143 14.03 1.19 -2.87
N ALA A 144 15.26 1.61 -3.15
CA ALA A 144 16.22 1.97 -2.11
C ALA A 144 15.64 3.04 -1.18
N VAL A 145 15.86 2.89 0.13
CA VAL A 145 15.25 3.76 1.15
C VAL A 145 15.66 5.21 0.95
N GLU A 146 16.93 5.45 0.58
CA GLU A 146 17.50 6.77 0.33
C GLU A 146 16.78 7.46 -0.85
N VAL A 147 16.50 6.70 -1.91
CA VAL A 147 15.78 7.21 -3.09
C VAL A 147 14.34 7.55 -2.76
N ALA A 148 13.68 6.71 -1.98
CA ALA A 148 12.31 6.94 -1.53
C ALA A 148 12.23 8.18 -0.61
N ALA A 149 13.14 8.31 0.35
CA ALA A 149 13.22 9.44 1.27
C ALA A 149 13.46 10.76 0.54
N GLU A 150 14.41 10.80 -0.41
CA GLU A 150 14.68 11.99 -1.21
C GLU A 150 13.47 12.44 -2.03
N ARG A 151 12.73 11.48 -2.63
CA ARG A 151 11.51 11.79 -3.38
C ARG A 151 10.38 12.28 -2.47
N ALA A 152 10.24 11.71 -1.28
CA ALA A 152 9.25 12.16 -0.29
C ALA A 152 9.56 13.60 0.16
N ARG A 153 10.83 13.91 0.46
CA ARG A 153 11.29 15.25 0.83
C ARG A 153 10.99 16.27 -0.27
N ARG A 154 11.38 16.00 -1.52
CA ARG A 154 11.14 16.91 -2.67
C ARG A 154 9.64 17.17 -2.88
N ARG A 155 8.79 16.17 -2.66
CA ARG A 155 7.34 16.33 -2.74
C ARG A 155 6.82 17.30 -1.67
N GLY A 156 7.31 17.17 -0.42
CA GLY A 156 6.97 18.09 0.68
C GLY A 156 7.41 19.53 0.43
N GLU A 157 8.58 19.73 -0.22
CA GLU A 157 9.08 21.07 -0.59
C GLU A 157 8.24 21.74 -1.69
N LEU A 158 7.68 20.95 -2.61
CA LEU A 158 6.86 21.45 -3.72
C LEU A 158 5.38 21.69 -3.33
N ASP A 159 4.93 21.04 -2.26
CA ASP A 159 3.55 21.13 -1.80
C ASP A 159 3.50 21.25 -0.27
N ALA A 160 3.44 22.49 0.22
CA ALA A 160 3.42 22.80 1.65
C ALA A 160 2.19 22.16 2.40
N THR A 161 1.18 21.70 1.67
CA THR A 161 0.04 20.96 2.26
C THR A 161 0.39 19.50 2.56
N ARG A 162 1.55 19.03 2.09
CA ARG A 162 2.06 17.66 2.24
C ARG A 162 3.35 17.62 3.04
N GLU A 163 3.35 18.28 4.20
CA GLU A 163 4.44 18.11 5.16
C GLU A 163 4.64 16.65 5.51
N LEU A 164 5.91 16.25 5.67
CA LEU A 164 6.27 14.91 6.10
C LEU A 164 5.62 14.62 7.46
N ASP A 165 4.92 13.51 7.56
CA ASP A 165 4.34 13.05 8.82
C ASP A 165 5.41 12.41 9.75
N ALA A 166 4.98 11.95 10.93
CA ALA A 166 5.88 11.35 11.90
C ALA A 166 6.56 10.06 11.38
N TYR A 167 5.89 9.30 10.52
CA TYR A 167 6.44 8.07 9.95
C TYR A 167 7.43 8.35 8.81
N GLU A 168 7.15 9.35 7.97
CA GLU A 168 8.03 9.76 6.88
C GLU A 168 9.33 10.41 7.40
N ARG A 169 9.28 11.07 8.55
CA ARG A 169 10.45 11.72 9.19
C ARG A 169 11.42 10.75 9.86
N ASP A 170 10.95 9.57 10.27
CA ASP A 170 11.78 8.54 10.91
C ASP A 170 12.47 7.65 9.86
N GLY A 171 13.70 8.01 9.48
CA GLY A 171 14.49 7.24 8.52
C GLY A 171 14.75 5.80 8.97
N GLY A 172 14.95 5.58 10.25
CA GLY A 172 15.12 4.22 10.80
C GLY A 172 13.82 3.40 10.70
N LEU A 173 12.67 4.03 10.80
CA LEU A 173 11.38 3.37 10.56
C LEU A 173 11.24 2.95 9.10
N GLN A 174 11.63 3.81 8.16
CA GLN A 174 11.54 3.49 6.72
C GLN A 174 12.43 2.28 6.36
N GLU A 175 13.66 2.19 6.90
CA GLU A 175 14.55 1.03 6.72
C GLU A 175 13.93 -0.26 7.25
N ARG A 176 13.41 -0.23 8.49
CA ARG A 176 12.74 -1.38 9.08
C ARG A 176 11.49 -1.78 8.32
N THR A 177 10.70 -0.80 7.86
CA THR A 177 9.49 -1.07 7.07
C THR A 177 9.83 -1.72 5.74
N ALA A 178 10.88 -1.26 5.04
CA ALA A 178 11.36 -1.90 3.81
C ALA A 178 11.77 -3.34 4.06
N ALA A 179 12.47 -3.62 5.17
CA ALA A 179 12.88 -4.98 5.53
C ALA A 179 11.65 -5.88 5.78
N VAL A 180 10.64 -5.38 6.49
CA VAL A 180 9.40 -6.13 6.74
C VAL A 180 8.65 -6.40 5.42
N TYR A 181 8.50 -5.42 4.54
CA TYR A 181 7.88 -5.64 3.23
C TYR A 181 8.56 -6.74 2.41
N ARG A 182 9.92 -6.73 2.37
CA ARG A 182 10.68 -7.78 1.68
C ARG A 182 10.48 -9.15 2.31
N ASP A 183 10.31 -9.21 3.63
CA ASP A 183 10.05 -10.47 4.34
C ASP A 183 8.62 -10.95 4.12
N LEU A 184 7.61 -10.08 4.14
CA LEU A 184 6.23 -10.40 3.75
C LEU A 184 6.17 -10.96 2.32
N ALA A 185 6.88 -10.31 1.40
CA ALA A 185 6.95 -10.75 0.00
C ALA A 185 7.61 -12.12 -0.17
N ARG A 186 8.70 -12.40 0.58
CA ARG A 186 9.36 -13.74 0.53
C ARG A 186 8.49 -14.87 1.06
N ARG A 187 7.54 -14.55 1.93
CA ARG A 187 6.63 -15.51 2.57
C ARG A 187 5.30 -15.66 1.87
N ASP A 188 5.08 -14.93 0.78
CA ASP A 188 3.78 -14.85 0.11
C ASP A 188 2.63 -14.57 1.12
N TRP A 189 2.87 -13.61 2.05
CA TRP A 189 1.94 -13.31 3.12
C TRP A 189 0.58 -12.88 2.57
N TYR A 190 -0.46 -13.65 2.84
CA TYR A 190 -1.82 -13.47 2.32
C TYR A 190 -1.87 -13.22 0.80
N GLY A 191 -1.33 -14.15 0.01
CA GLY A 191 -1.42 -14.13 -1.45
C GLY A 191 -0.06 -14.03 -2.15
N THR A 192 -0.09 -14.07 -3.47
CA THR A 192 1.12 -14.04 -4.29
C THR A 192 1.76 -12.66 -4.29
N TRP A 193 3.06 -12.59 -4.09
CA TRP A 193 3.81 -11.35 -4.16
C TRP A 193 4.65 -11.27 -5.43
N TRP A 194 4.61 -10.10 -6.07
CA TRP A 194 5.51 -9.75 -7.16
C TRP A 194 6.38 -8.57 -6.71
N VAL A 195 7.69 -8.74 -6.73
CA VAL A 195 8.62 -7.68 -6.36
C VAL A 195 9.10 -6.98 -7.61
N PHE A 196 8.80 -5.70 -7.69
CA PHE A 196 9.22 -4.82 -8.77
C PHE A 196 10.32 -3.88 -8.27
N ARG A 197 11.50 -3.90 -8.94
CA ARG A 197 12.63 -3.04 -8.65
C ARG A 197 12.88 -2.16 -9.88
N PRO A 198 12.43 -0.90 -9.88
CA PRO A 198 12.73 0.00 -11.00
C PRO A 198 14.24 0.21 -11.11
N GLY A 199 14.76 0.22 -12.32
CA GLY A 199 16.16 0.53 -12.58
C GLY A 199 16.55 1.93 -12.04
N GLU A 200 17.86 2.16 -11.83
CA GLU A 200 18.40 3.36 -11.18
C GLU A 200 18.08 4.70 -11.91
N GLN A 201 17.52 4.66 -13.11
CA GLN A 201 17.34 5.83 -14.00
C GLN A 201 15.86 6.25 -14.13
N GLY A 202 15.12 6.48 -13.03
CA GLY A 202 13.80 7.09 -13.11
C GLY A 202 12.79 6.61 -12.08
N PRO A 203 11.66 7.33 -11.90
CA PRO A 203 10.66 7.04 -10.86
C PRO A 203 9.68 5.93 -11.21
N GLY A 204 9.76 5.36 -12.40
CA GLY A 204 8.81 4.34 -12.88
C GLY A 204 9.48 3.20 -13.64
N PRO A 205 8.73 2.14 -13.95
CA PRO A 205 9.21 1.06 -14.80
C PRO A 205 9.50 1.56 -16.20
N ARG A 206 10.48 0.94 -16.86
CA ARG A 206 10.69 1.16 -18.30
C ARG A 206 9.45 0.67 -19.05
N SER A 207 9.16 1.25 -20.23
CA SER A 207 7.98 0.88 -21.01
C SER A 207 7.86 -0.64 -21.28
N GLY A 208 8.99 -1.33 -21.47
CA GLY A 208 9.02 -2.78 -21.63
C GLY A 208 8.62 -3.55 -20.35
N GLU A 209 9.10 -3.11 -19.20
CA GLU A 209 8.79 -3.74 -17.89
C GLU A 209 7.30 -3.54 -17.53
N MET A 210 6.76 -2.35 -17.83
CA MET A 210 5.33 -2.06 -17.65
C MET A 210 4.46 -2.94 -18.51
N ASN A 211 4.83 -3.15 -19.77
CA ASN A 211 4.09 -4.03 -20.68
C ASN A 211 4.07 -5.47 -20.19
N VAL A 212 5.19 -5.99 -19.70
CA VAL A 212 5.27 -7.34 -19.09
C VAL A 212 4.39 -7.45 -17.84
N LEU A 213 4.41 -6.43 -16.98
CA LEU A 213 3.59 -6.41 -15.78
C LEU A 213 2.09 -6.39 -16.12
N ALA A 214 1.69 -5.53 -17.06
CA ALA A 214 0.31 -5.43 -17.53
C ALA A 214 -0.17 -6.73 -18.20
N GLU A 215 0.68 -7.39 -19.00
CA GLU A 215 0.37 -8.67 -19.61
C GLU A 215 0.15 -9.77 -18.56
N ARG A 216 1.02 -9.85 -17.55
CA ARG A 216 0.87 -10.81 -16.47
C ARG A 216 -0.42 -10.60 -15.65
N LEU A 217 -0.80 -9.33 -15.39
CA LEU A 217 -2.05 -9.01 -14.68
C LEU A 217 -3.28 -9.30 -15.55
N ALA A 218 -3.22 -8.99 -16.85
CA ALA A 218 -4.30 -9.32 -17.80
C ALA A 218 -4.56 -10.83 -17.88
N ALA A 219 -3.50 -11.64 -17.80
CA ALA A 219 -3.63 -13.10 -17.78
C ALA A 219 -4.36 -13.63 -16.53
N LEU A 220 -4.35 -12.91 -15.40
CA LEU A 220 -5.10 -13.28 -14.20
C LEU A 220 -6.61 -13.05 -14.33
N VAL A 221 -7.02 -12.13 -15.20
CA VAL A 221 -8.43 -11.85 -15.48
C VAL A 221 -9.03 -12.90 -16.40
N ALA A 222 -8.21 -13.50 -17.25
CA ALA A 222 -8.65 -14.50 -18.22
C ALA A 222 -8.81 -15.92 -17.62
N ASN A 223 -8.26 -16.15 -16.42
CA ASN A 223 -8.30 -17.43 -15.70
C ASN A 223 -9.21 -17.37 -14.47
#